data_32f26b0db73b2b13f9bc624ec223c314
#
_entry.id   32f26b0db73b2b13f9bc624ec223c314
#
_cell.length_a   1.000
_cell.length_b   1.000
_cell.length_c   1.000
_cell.angle_alpha   90.00
_cell.angle_beta   90.00
_cell.angle_gamma   90.00
#
_symmetry.space_group_name_H-M   'P 1'
#
loop_
_entity.id
_entity.type
_entity.pdbx_description
1 polymer ?
#
loop_
_entity_poly.entity_id
_entity_poly.type
_entity_poly.pdbx_seq_one_letter_code
_entity_poly.pdbx_strand_id
1 'polypeptide(L)'
;MPSRPWPSAILFDMDGLLLDSEPVWGRAEGDLAKTLGVTWPEEDARACIGIGLRETVVRIAHRANLRADVDVLVGELIERFLARAGEVRPKPGAVELIDAAAAREVGMAVATSSPKRVAQRALLGAGLLPRFTVVCGGDEVAAPK
;
A
#
# COMPACT_ATOMS: atom_id res chain seq x y z
N MET A 1 30.45 -14.38 -17.98
CA MET A 1 29.51 -13.29 -18.38
C MET A 1 29.90 -12.05 -17.58
N PRO A 2 30.13 -10.91 -18.20
CA PRO A 2 30.33 -9.69 -17.44
C PRO A 2 29.03 -9.43 -16.63
N SER A 3 29.17 -9.25 -15.32
CA SER A 3 28.06 -8.86 -14.47
C SER A 3 27.51 -7.52 -14.98
N ARG A 4 26.23 -7.44 -15.29
CA ARG A 4 25.61 -6.15 -15.62
C ARG A 4 25.88 -5.19 -14.45
N PRO A 5 26.33 -3.95 -14.73
CA PRO A 5 26.53 -2.98 -13.67
C PRO A 5 25.19 -2.72 -12.96
N TRP A 6 25.24 -2.53 -11.65
CA TRP A 6 24.09 -2.09 -10.87
C TRP A 6 23.69 -0.68 -11.31
N PRO A 7 22.38 -0.33 -11.22
CA PRO A 7 21.94 1.02 -11.50
C PRO A 7 22.47 2.00 -10.45
N SER A 8 22.52 3.27 -10.78
CA SER A 8 22.89 4.34 -9.83
C SER A 8 21.83 4.59 -8.76
N ALA A 9 20.57 4.27 -9.06
CA ALA A 9 19.44 4.35 -8.14
C ALA A 9 18.36 3.35 -8.51
N ILE A 10 17.54 2.97 -7.51
CA ILE A 10 16.36 2.11 -7.68
C ILE A 10 15.15 2.85 -7.12
N LEU A 11 14.10 2.94 -7.94
CA LEU A 11 12.80 3.41 -7.54
C LEU A 11 11.87 2.21 -7.39
N PHE A 12 11.41 1.96 -6.17
CA PHE A 12 10.56 0.83 -5.84
C PHE A 12 9.09 1.23 -5.85
N ASP A 13 8.24 0.38 -6.40
CA ASP A 13 6.84 0.34 -6.02
C ASP A 13 6.68 -0.28 -4.63
N MET A 14 5.58 -0.01 -3.94
CA MET A 14 5.38 -0.48 -2.56
C MET A 14 4.40 -1.66 -2.48
N ASP A 15 3.14 -1.38 -2.79
CA ASP A 15 2.06 -2.35 -2.56
C ASP A 15 2.16 -3.53 -3.53
N GLY A 16 2.20 -4.74 -2.99
CA GLY A 16 2.33 -5.96 -3.78
C GLY A 16 3.73 -6.24 -4.34
N LEU A 17 4.67 -5.29 -4.24
CA LEU A 17 6.07 -5.44 -4.66
C LEU A 17 7.03 -5.55 -3.47
N LEU A 18 7.20 -4.48 -2.72
CA LEU A 18 8.02 -4.47 -1.51
C LEU A 18 7.28 -5.07 -0.33
N LEU A 19 6.00 -4.75 -0.21
CA LEU A 19 5.16 -5.08 0.92
C LEU A 19 3.98 -5.97 0.51
N ASP A 20 3.70 -6.96 1.34
CA ASP A 20 2.48 -7.76 1.30
C ASP A 20 1.38 -7.04 2.07
N SER A 21 0.89 -5.94 1.50
CA SER A 21 -0.10 -5.05 2.11
C SER A 21 -1.55 -5.43 1.79
N GLU A 22 -1.77 -6.20 0.73
CA GLU A 22 -3.10 -6.59 0.24
C GLU A 22 -3.95 -7.31 1.30
N PRO A 23 -3.43 -8.28 2.08
CA PRO A 23 -4.21 -8.90 3.14
C PRO A 23 -4.64 -7.92 4.25
N VAL A 24 -3.83 -6.88 4.48
CA VAL A 24 -4.13 -5.84 5.47
C VAL A 24 -5.24 -4.92 4.95
N TRP A 25 -5.17 -4.53 3.68
CA TRP A 25 -6.24 -3.79 3.02
C TRP A 25 -7.55 -4.57 3.04
N GLY A 26 -7.55 -5.85 2.66
CA GLY A 26 -8.74 -6.69 2.67
C GLY A 26 -9.42 -6.77 4.05
N ARG A 27 -8.63 -6.83 5.14
CA ARG A 27 -9.19 -6.76 6.50
C ARG A 27 -9.76 -5.39 6.83
N ALA A 28 -9.09 -4.30 6.44
CA ALA A 28 -9.59 -2.94 6.65
C ALA A 28 -10.90 -2.69 5.88
N GLU A 29 -11.00 -3.19 4.66
CA GLU A 29 -12.21 -3.17 3.83
C GLU A 29 -13.36 -3.97 4.49
N GLY A 30 -13.07 -5.16 4.97
CA GLY A 30 -14.03 -6.00 5.70
C GLY A 30 -14.55 -5.31 6.96
N ASP A 31 -13.68 -4.64 7.74
CA ASP A 31 -14.07 -3.89 8.93
C ASP A 31 -14.93 -2.67 8.55
N LEU A 32 -14.63 -1.98 7.46
CA LEU A 32 -15.45 -0.88 6.95
C LEU A 32 -16.83 -1.39 6.52
N ALA A 33 -16.88 -2.43 5.71
CA ALA A 33 -18.13 -3.03 5.23
C ALA A 33 -19.03 -3.48 6.40
N LYS A 34 -18.44 -4.10 7.41
CA LYS A 34 -19.14 -4.51 8.63
C LYS A 34 -19.76 -3.31 9.36
N THR A 35 -19.05 -2.17 9.42
CA THR A 35 -19.59 -0.93 10.00
C THR A 35 -20.80 -0.42 9.22
N LEU A 36 -20.81 -0.65 7.90
CA LEU A 36 -21.93 -0.30 7.01
C LEU A 36 -23.03 -1.38 6.96
N GLY A 37 -22.94 -2.42 7.78
CA GLY A 37 -23.95 -3.48 7.91
C GLY A 37 -23.92 -4.54 6.83
N VAL A 38 -22.81 -4.68 6.08
CA VAL A 38 -22.68 -5.69 5.01
C VAL A 38 -21.44 -6.56 5.21
N THR A 39 -21.48 -7.74 4.57
CA THR A 39 -20.31 -8.62 4.47
C THR A 39 -19.46 -8.23 3.27
N TRP A 40 -18.14 -8.40 3.40
CA TRP A 40 -17.16 -8.19 2.34
C TRP A 40 -16.35 -9.48 2.15
N PRO A 41 -16.77 -10.38 1.25
CA PRO A 41 -16.08 -11.64 0.99
C PRO A 41 -14.66 -11.40 0.45
N GLU A 42 -13.79 -12.38 0.62
CA GLU A 42 -12.42 -12.33 0.13
C GLU A 42 -12.33 -12.15 -1.38
N GLU A 43 -13.27 -12.67 -2.15
CA GLU A 43 -13.36 -12.48 -3.59
C GLU A 43 -13.60 -11.02 -3.98
N ASP A 44 -14.40 -10.27 -3.22
CA ASP A 44 -14.63 -8.85 -3.43
C ASP A 44 -13.37 -8.03 -3.08
N ALA A 45 -12.68 -8.38 -1.98
CA ALA A 45 -11.42 -7.76 -1.62
C ALA A 45 -10.34 -8.02 -2.70
N ARG A 46 -10.25 -9.25 -3.22
CA ARG A 46 -9.33 -9.58 -4.33
C ARG A 46 -9.66 -8.80 -5.60
N ALA A 47 -10.92 -8.57 -5.90
CA ALA A 47 -11.35 -7.79 -7.06
C ALA A 47 -11.01 -6.29 -6.92
N CYS A 48 -10.62 -5.86 -5.71
CA CYS A 48 -10.18 -4.49 -5.44
C CYS A 48 -8.65 -4.32 -5.51
N ILE A 49 -7.89 -5.39 -5.66
CA ILE A 49 -6.43 -5.31 -5.83
C ILE A 49 -6.09 -4.51 -7.08
N GLY A 50 -5.28 -3.45 -6.92
CA GLY A 50 -4.83 -2.60 -8.02
C GLY A 50 -5.82 -1.52 -8.47
N ILE A 51 -7.02 -1.46 -7.89
CA ILE A 51 -7.91 -0.32 -8.05
C ILE A 51 -7.69 0.71 -6.92
N GLY A 52 -8.01 1.96 -7.17
CA GLY A 52 -7.81 3.02 -6.18
C GLY A 52 -8.79 2.92 -5.00
N LEU A 53 -8.39 3.49 -3.85
CA LEU A 53 -9.19 3.48 -2.62
C LEU A 53 -10.62 4.04 -2.84
N ARG A 54 -10.75 5.06 -3.69
CA ARG A 54 -12.02 5.68 -4.02
C ARG A 54 -12.99 4.69 -4.69
N GLU A 55 -12.51 3.93 -5.66
CA GLU A 55 -13.30 2.91 -6.34
C GLU A 55 -13.68 1.78 -5.38
N THR A 56 -12.75 1.36 -4.53
CA THR A 56 -13.00 0.34 -3.50
C THR A 56 -14.13 0.74 -2.57
N VAL A 57 -14.11 1.95 -2.01
CA VAL A 57 -15.16 2.40 -1.10
C VAL A 57 -16.51 2.61 -1.80
N VAL A 58 -16.51 3.00 -3.09
CA VAL A 58 -17.73 3.08 -3.90
C VAL A 58 -18.37 1.69 -4.03
N ARG A 59 -17.60 0.64 -4.27
CA ARG A 59 -18.10 -0.74 -4.32
C ARG A 59 -18.67 -1.19 -2.98
N ILE A 60 -18.00 -0.88 -1.87
CA ILE A 60 -18.49 -1.21 -0.52
C ILE A 60 -19.81 -0.46 -0.24
N ALA A 61 -19.88 0.84 -0.52
CA ALA A 61 -21.07 1.65 -0.32
C ALA A 61 -22.25 1.17 -1.20
N HIS A 62 -21.97 0.81 -2.46
CA HIS A 62 -22.96 0.24 -3.37
C HIS A 62 -23.53 -1.08 -2.83
N ARG A 63 -22.66 -1.96 -2.31
CA ARG A 63 -23.10 -3.22 -1.69
C ARG A 63 -23.97 -2.97 -0.46
N ALA A 64 -23.70 -1.93 0.31
CA ALA A 64 -24.49 -1.51 1.45
C ALA A 64 -25.79 -0.74 1.06
N ASN A 65 -25.99 -0.52 -0.23
CA ASN A 65 -27.09 0.32 -0.74
C ASN A 65 -27.14 1.72 -0.07
N LEU A 66 -25.97 2.27 0.20
CA LEU A 66 -25.78 3.54 0.89
C LEU A 66 -25.36 4.64 -0.08
N ARG A 67 -26.00 5.81 0.05
CA ARG A 67 -25.47 7.07 -0.48
C ARG A 67 -24.63 7.71 0.62
N ALA A 68 -23.33 7.53 0.54
CA ALA A 68 -22.37 8.05 1.52
C ALA A 68 -21.39 9.00 0.86
N ASP A 69 -20.82 9.89 1.66
CA ASP A 69 -19.70 10.72 1.21
C ASP A 69 -18.46 9.81 1.02
N VAL A 70 -18.03 9.70 -0.24
CA VAL A 70 -16.92 8.83 -0.64
C VAL A 70 -15.61 9.29 0.02
N ASP A 71 -15.41 10.59 0.19
CA ASP A 71 -14.17 11.10 0.80
C ASP A 71 -14.10 10.75 2.30
N VAL A 72 -15.24 10.78 2.98
CA VAL A 72 -15.34 10.31 4.37
C VAL A 72 -15.00 8.81 4.45
N LEU A 73 -15.59 7.98 3.58
CA LEU A 73 -15.33 6.54 3.59
C LEU A 73 -13.87 6.20 3.23
N VAL A 74 -13.26 6.94 2.31
CA VAL A 74 -11.83 6.80 2.01
C VAL A 74 -10.99 7.10 3.26
N GLY A 75 -11.30 8.19 3.96
CA GLY A 75 -10.64 8.52 5.22
C GLY A 75 -10.78 7.40 6.25
N GLU A 76 -11.98 6.87 6.43
CA GLU A 76 -12.25 5.76 7.35
C GLU A 76 -11.50 4.46 6.97
N LEU A 77 -11.43 4.14 5.68
CA LEU A 77 -10.68 2.97 5.21
C LEU A 77 -9.19 3.13 5.51
N ILE A 78 -8.64 4.32 5.26
CA ILE A 78 -7.24 4.65 5.57
C ILE A 78 -6.96 4.49 7.07
N GLU A 79 -7.80 5.03 7.95
CA GLU A 79 -7.60 4.90 9.40
C GLU A 79 -7.61 3.43 9.87
N ARG A 80 -8.48 2.59 9.29
CA ARG A 80 -8.51 1.15 9.58
C ARG A 80 -7.23 0.44 9.13
N PHE A 81 -6.71 0.79 7.96
CA PHE A 81 -5.42 0.29 7.49
C PHE A 81 -4.29 0.73 8.43
N LEU A 82 -4.23 2.01 8.79
CA LEU A 82 -3.18 2.57 9.66
C LEU A 82 -3.16 1.88 11.03
N ALA A 83 -4.32 1.55 11.58
CA ALA A 83 -4.43 0.79 12.83
C ALA A 83 -3.83 -0.63 12.72
N ARG A 84 -3.75 -1.17 11.50
CA ARG A 84 -3.22 -2.51 11.20
C ARG A 84 -1.84 -2.49 10.52
N ALA A 85 -1.24 -1.32 10.31
CA ALA A 85 0.01 -1.20 9.55
C ALA A 85 1.17 -2.05 10.11
N GLY A 86 1.15 -2.37 11.41
CA GLY A 86 2.11 -3.29 12.03
C GLY A 86 1.97 -4.76 11.59
N GLU A 87 0.88 -5.12 10.90
CA GLU A 87 0.67 -6.46 10.35
C GLU A 87 1.31 -6.63 8.97
N VAL A 88 1.67 -5.52 8.29
CA VAL A 88 2.30 -5.53 6.97
C VAL A 88 3.67 -6.20 7.06
N ARG A 89 3.99 -7.05 6.10
CA ARG A 89 5.27 -7.77 6.02
C ARG A 89 5.95 -7.48 4.69
N PRO A 90 7.30 -7.51 4.65
CA PRO A 90 8.03 -7.50 3.38
C PRO A 90 7.66 -8.69 2.51
N LYS A 91 7.62 -8.49 1.21
CA LYS A 91 7.52 -9.61 0.25
C LYS A 91 8.82 -10.43 0.26
N PRO A 92 8.75 -11.73 -0.04
CA PRO A 92 9.95 -12.56 -0.20
C PRO A 92 10.94 -11.94 -1.20
N GLY A 93 12.20 -11.83 -0.82
CA GLY A 93 13.26 -11.23 -1.63
C GLY A 93 13.39 -9.70 -1.53
N ALA A 94 12.42 -9.00 -0.94
CA ALA A 94 12.46 -7.54 -0.83
C ALA A 94 13.61 -7.06 0.07
N VAL A 95 13.77 -7.68 1.24
CA VAL A 95 14.83 -7.32 2.20
C VAL A 95 16.19 -7.62 1.60
N GLU A 96 16.37 -8.79 0.98
CA GLU A 96 17.61 -9.23 0.35
C GLU A 96 18.04 -8.29 -0.79
N LEU A 97 17.07 -7.83 -1.59
CA LEU A 97 17.33 -6.86 -2.65
C LEU A 97 17.76 -5.50 -2.10
N ILE A 98 17.05 -5.02 -1.07
CA ILE A 98 17.37 -3.76 -0.39
C ILE A 98 18.77 -3.83 0.23
N ASP A 99 19.11 -4.93 0.91
CA ASP A 99 20.44 -5.13 1.51
C ASP A 99 21.54 -5.20 0.44
N ALA A 100 21.29 -5.88 -0.68
CA ALA A 100 22.22 -5.96 -1.79
C ALA A 100 22.45 -4.60 -2.48
N ALA A 101 21.42 -3.76 -2.57
CA ALA A 101 21.52 -2.40 -3.10
C ALA A 101 22.29 -1.49 -2.13
N ALA A 102 21.98 -1.56 -0.82
CA ALA A 102 22.64 -0.78 0.21
C ALA A 102 24.14 -1.11 0.30
N ALA A 103 24.52 -2.39 0.23
CA ALA A 103 25.92 -2.83 0.23
C ALA A 103 26.73 -2.28 -0.98
N ARG A 104 26.04 -1.76 -1.99
CA ARG A 104 26.64 -1.17 -3.20
C ARG A 104 26.44 0.35 -3.27
N GLU A 105 25.97 0.94 -2.20
CA GLU A 105 25.69 2.38 -2.10
C GLU A 105 24.72 2.88 -3.18
N VAL A 106 23.83 2.01 -3.69
CA VAL A 106 22.80 2.37 -4.65
C VAL A 106 21.72 3.19 -3.95
N GLY A 107 21.41 4.36 -4.47
CA GLY A 107 20.32 5.21 -3.96
C GLY A 107 18.97 4.50 -4.07
N MET A 108 18.14 4.56 -3.02
CA MET A 108 16.84 3.88 -2.99
C MET A 108 15.72 4.84 -2.61
N ALA A 109 14.63 4.81 -3.38
CA ALA A 109 13.42 5.56 -3.12
C ALA A 109 12.17 4.71 -3.36
N VAL A 110 11.06 5.11 -2.77
CA VAL A 110 9.75 4.48 -2.98
C VAL A 110 8.82 5.47 -3.67
N ALA A 111 8.09 5.01 -4.68
CA ALA A 111 6.98 5.73 -5.32
C ALA A 111 5.74 4.82 -5.38
N THR A 112 4.66 5.25 -4.74
CA THR A 112 3.43 4.48 -4.62
C THR A 112 2.20 5.32 -4.94
N SER A 113 1.11 4.69 -5.40
CA SER A 113 -0.20 5.34 -5.54
C SER A 113 -0.91 5.51 -4.18
N SER A 114 -0.47 4.82 -3.14
CA SER A 114 -0.98 4.99 -1.78
C SER A 114 -0.64 6.39 -1.22
N PRO A 115 -1.48 6.97 -0.35
CA PRO A 115 -1.15 8.23 0.32
C PRO A 115 0.17 8.12 1.09
N LYS A 116 0.93 9.21 1.14
CA LYS A 116 2.26 9.24 1.79
C LYS A 116 2.23 8.74 3.22
N ARG A 117 1.24 9.14 4.02
CA ARG A 117 1.12 8.70 5.41
C ARG A 117 0.90 7.19 5.54
N VAL A 118 0.17 6.60 4.59
CA VAL A 118 -0.04 5.15 4.50
C VAL A 118 1.27 4.45 4.19
N ALA A 119 1.98 4.95 3.17
CA ALA A 119 3.27 4.40 2.75
C ALA A 119 4.29 4.43 3.89
N GLN A 120 4.43 5.55 4.56
CA GLN A 120 5.36 5.69 5.69
C GLN A 120 5.02 4.74 6.84
N ARG A 121 3.74 4.61 7.19
CA ARG A 121 3.32 3.70 8.27
C ARG A 121 3.49 2.23 7.91
N ALA A 122 3.20 1.84 6.68
CA ALA A 122 3.39 0.48 6.19
C ALA A 122 4.88 0.10 6.16
N LEU A 123 5.73 0.98 5.60
CA LEU A 123 7.19 0.78 5.59
C LEU A 123 7.79 0.75 7.00
N LEU A 124 7.29 1.59 7.91
CA LEU A 124 7.72 1.58 9.31
C LEU A 124 7.32 0.26 9.99
N GLY A 125 6.08 -0.19 9.81
CA GLY A 125 5.58 -1.45 10.35
C GLY A 125 6.38 -2.66 9.85
N ALA A 126 6.82 -2.61 8.59
CA ALA A 126 7.67 -3.63 7.97
C ALA A 126 9.18 -3.49 8.33
N GLY A 127 9.59 -2.45 9.07
CA GLY A 127 10.98 -2.18 9.41
C GLY A 127 11.84 -1.67 8.25
N LEU A 128 11.23 -1.20 7.16
CA LEU A 128 11.93 -0.80 5.95
C LEU A 128 12.07 0.72 5.76
N LEU A 129 11.29 1.53 6.49
CA LEU A 129 11.28 2.99 6.28
C LEU A 129 12.68 3.64 6.32
N PRO A 130 13.59 3.31 7.27
CA PRO A 130 14.92 3.93 7.33
C PRO A 130 15.85 3.58 6.15
N ARG A 131 15.45 2.64 5.29
CA ARG A 131 16.26 2.17 4.16
C ARG A 131 16.11 3.07 2.92
N PHE A 132 15.12 3.94 2.90
CA PHE A 132 14.79 4.78 1.76
C PHE A 132 15.08 6.25 2.04
N THR A 133 15.75 6.90 1.08
CA THR A 133 16.06 8.33 1.15
C THR A 133 14.81 9.17 0.92
N VAL A 134 13.91 8.68 0.05
CA VAL A 134 12.67 9.37 -0.33
C VAL A 134 11.52 8.37 -0.39
N VAL A 135 10.37 8.77 0.13
CA VAL A 135 9.09 8.10 -0.05
C VAL A 135 8.11 9.10 -0.64
N CYS A 136 7.63 8.83 -1.86
CA CYS A 136 6.64 9.65 -2.57
C CYS A 136 5.31 8.91 -2.60
N GLY A 137 4.27 9.52 -2.05
CA GLY A 137 2.89 9.03 -2.09
C GLY A 137 2.09 9.59 -3.26
N GLY A 138 1.00 8.92 -3.62
CA GLY A 138 0.12 9.35 -4.70
C GLY A 138 -0.59 10.68 -4.46
N ASP A 139 -0.70 11.10 -3.21
CA ASP A 139 -1.28 12.38 -2.80
C ASP A 139 -0.32 13.58 -2.94
N GLU A 140 0.95 13.34 -3.31
CA GLU A 140 1.96 14.38 -3.53
C GLU A 140 2.12 14.76 -5.01
N VAL A 141 1.41 14.09 -5.91
CA VAL A 141 1.54 14.28 -7.37
C VAL A 141 0.19 14.55 -8.01
N ALA A 142 0.17 15.36 -9.07
CA ALA A 142 -1.06 15.71 -9.77
C ALA A 142 -1.70 14.52 -10.50
N ALA A 143 -0.89 13.55 -10.91
CA ALA A 143 -1.35 12.32 -11.56
C ALA A 143 -0.59 11.13 -10.94
N PRO A 144 -1.19 10.42 -9.97
CA PRO A 144 -0.63 9.16 -9.48
C PRO A 144 -0.61 8.10 -10.60
N LYS A 145 0.30 7.15 -10.51
CA LYS A 145 0.40 6.04 -11.48
C LYS A 145 -0.81 5.10 -11.40
#